data_56d595a6d6d41b7ff173636bda3e2dcf
#
_entry.id   56d595a6d6d41b7ff173636bda3e2dcf
#
_cell.length_a   1.000
_cell.length_b   1.000
_cell.length_c   1.000
_cell.angle_alpha   90.00
_cell.angle_beta   90.00
_cell.angle_gamma   90.00
#
_symmetry.space_group_name_H-M   'P 1'
#
loop_
_entity.id
_entity.type
_entity.pdbx_description
1 polymer ?
#
loop_
_entity_poly.entity_id
_entity_poly.type
_entity_poly.pdbx_seq_one_letter_code
_entity_poly.pdbx_strand_id
1 'polypeptide(L)'
;MSQENVETLRAVWDAWNRGDLEGILDGISPESEFHPSGRFMDTQQVYRGREGYVDFWREFRAAWEEITIGIERIQDLDSRVLTLGTFHGRGVESGVEVNAEAGWLQTIKDGLIVRTRSFATWNEALEAAGLSE
;
A
#
# COMPACT_ATOMS: atom_id res chain seq x y z
N MET A 1 12.73 6.75 -14.75
CA MET A 1 11.82 7.83 -15.13
C MET A 1 10.59 7.77 -14.27
N SER A 2 10.14 8.93 -13.86
CA SER A 2 9.07 9.05 -12.88
C SER A 2 7.72 8.53 -13.37
N GLN A 3 7.39 8.70 -14.65
CA GLN A 3 6.15 8.18 -15.18
C GLN A 3 6.11 6.64 -15.13
N GLU A 4 7.25 6.02 -15.32
CA GLU A 4 7.36 4.56 -15.21
C GLU A 4 7.07 4.12 -13.79
N ASN A 5 7.50 4.89 -12.80
CA ASN A 5 7.24 4.58 -11.41
C ASN A 5 5.75 4.67 -11.08
N VAL A 6 5.07 5.68 -11.62
CA VAL A 6 3.62 5.82 -11.46
C VAL A 6 2.91 4.61 -12.09
N GLU A 7 3.35 4.20 -13.27
CA GLU A 7 2.75 3.04 -13.95
C GLU A 7 2.98 1.75 -13.16
N THR A 8 4.16 1.61 -12.55
CA THR A 8 4.44 0.46 -11.68
C THR A 8 3.42 0.41 -10.53
N LEU A 9 3.18 1.55 -9.89
CA LEU A 9 2.23 1.62 -8.79
C LEU A 9 0.81 1.34 -9.24
N ARG A 10 0.40 1.87 -10.40
CA ARG A 10 -0.95 1.61 -10.90
C ARG A 10 -1.16 0.12 -11.15
N ALA A 11 -0.16 -0.56 -11.70
CA ALA A 11 -0.25 -1.99 -11.94
C ALA A 11 -0.38 -2.76 -10.63
N VAL A 12 0.37 -2.35 -9.60
CA VAL A 12 0.30 -2.98 -8.28
C VAL A 12 -1.08 -2.76 -7.65
N TRP A 13 -1.63 -1.55 -7.73
CA TRP A 13 -2.96 -1.28 -7.18
C TRP A 13 -4.06 -2.03 -7.93
N ASP A 14 -3.93 -2.15 -9.26
CA ASP A 14 -4.87 -2.95 -10.04
C ASP A 14 -4.82 -4.42 -9.60
N ALA A 15 -3.62 -4.94 -9.38
CA ALA A 15 -3.46 -6.31 -8.89
C ALA A 15 -4.08 -6.48 -7.50
N TRP A 16 -3.90 -5.49 -6.62
CA TRP A 16 -4.51 -5.47 -5.31
C TRP A 16 -6.03 -5.61 -5.40
N ASN A 17 -6.63 -4.80 -6.25
CA ASN A 17 -8.10 -4.79 -6.38
C ASN A 17 -8.65 -6.04 -7.07
N ARG A 18 -7.80 -6.75 -7.82
CA ARG A 18 -8.18 -8.03 -8.42
C ARG A 18 -7.93 -9.21 -7.48
N GLY A 19 -7.24 -8.99 -6.36
CA GLY A 19 -6.83 -10.08 -5.48
C GLY A 19 -5.70 -10.92 -6.09
N ASP A 20 -4.88 -10.32 -6.94
CA ASP A 20 -3.82 -11.00 -7.68
C ASP A 20 -2.48 -10.81 -6.96
N LEU A 21 -2.17 -11.73 -6.05
CA LEU A 21 -0.93 -11.64 -5.27
C LEU A 21 0.31 -11.70 -6.14
N GLU A 22 0.32 -12.56 -7.16
CA GLU A 22 1.48 -12.65 -8.03
C GLU A 22 1.74 -11.35 -8.76
N GLY A 23 0.68 -10.69 -9.23
CA GLY A 23 0.80 -9.39 -9.88
C GLY A 23 1.36 -8.33 -8.96
N ILE A 24 0.99 -8.36 -7.67
CA ILE A 24 1.56 -7.45 -6.69
C ILE A 24 3.05 -7.74 -6.51
N LEU A 25 3.40 -9.01 -6.33
CA LEU A 25 4.78 -9.40 -6.06
C LEU A 25 5.72 -9.09 -7.22
N ASP A 26 5.20 -9.08 -8.44
CA ASP A 26 6.00 -8.70 -9.61
C ASP A 26 6.51 -7.27 -9.53
N GLY A 27 5.82 -6.40 -8.79
CA GLY A 27 6.24 -5.02 -8.60
C GLY A 27 7.06 -4.77 -7.35
N ILE A 28 7.36 -5.81 -6.58
CA ILE A 28 8.02 -5.68 -5.28
C ILE A 28 9.40 -6.31 -5.33
N SER A 29 10.42 -5.56 -4.87
CA SER A 29 11.78 -6.05 -4.78
C SER A 29 11.90 -7.18 -3.75
N PRO A 30 12.77 -8.17 -4.00
CA PRO A 30 13.07 -9.18 -2.97
C PRO A 30 13.62 -8.58 -1.67
N GLU A 31 14.08 -7.33 -1.71
CA GLU A 31 14.65 -6.65 -0.55
C GLU A 31 13.72 -5.58 0.01
N SER A 32 12.47 -5.59 -0.39
CA SER A 32 11.52 -4.54 0.02
C SER A 32 11.21 -4.61 1.52
N GLU A 33 10.80 -3.45 2.05
CA GLU A 33 10.28 -3.35 3.41
C GLU A 33 8.87 -2.75 3.33
N PHE A 34 7.95 -3.36 4.04
CA PHE A 34 6.59 -2.85 4.15
C PHE A 34 6.31 -2.47 5.60
N HIS A 35 5.95 -1.20 5.81
CA HIS A 35 5.66 -0.63 7.13
C HIS A 35 4.16 -0.31 7.21
N PRO A 36 3.36 -1.16 7.86
CA PRO A 36 1.92 -0.90 7.99
C PRO A 36 1.64 0.28 8.91
N SER A 37 0.48 0.89 8.76
CA SER A 37 0.10 2.05 9.55
C SER A 37 -0.32 1.70 10.99
N GLY A 38 -0.68 0.47 11.23
CA GLY A 38 -1.24 0.05 12.52
C GLY A 38 -2.74 0.30 12.64
N ARG A 39 -3.34 0.98 11.67
CA ARG A 39 -4.77 1.29 11.75
C ARG A 39 -5.67 0.11 11.41
N PHE A 40 -5.31 -0.61 10.36
CA PHE A 40 -6.11 -1.73 9.88
C PHE A 40 -5.61 -3.07 10.37
N MET A 41 -4.45 -3.07 10.98
CA MET A 41 -3.82 -4.26 11.55
C MET A 41 -3.16 -3.87 12.85
N ASP A 42 -3.39 -4.65 13.88
CA ASP A 42 -2.82 -4.39 15.20
C ASP A 42 -1.39 -4.91 15.27
N THR A 43 -0.52 -4.28 14.47
CA THR A 43 0.88 -4.68 14.41
C THR A 43 1.78 -3.49 14.08
N GLN A 44 2.97 -3.52 14.68
CA GLN A 44 4.05 -2.59 14.36
C GLN A 44 5.14 -3.31 13.58
N GLN A 45 4.89 -4.54 13.18
CA GLN A 45 5.87 -5.36 12.51
C GLN A 45 6.23 -4.81 11.13
N VAL A 46 7.52 -4.85 10.81
CA VAL A 46 7.99 -4.55 9.45
C VAL A 46 8.05 -5.88 8.70
N TYR A 47 7.41 -5.91 7.55
CA TYR A 47 7.38 -7.11 6.71
C TYR A 47 8.48 -6.98 5.67
N ARG A 48 9.39 -7.95 5.63
CA ARG A 48 10.58 -7.85 4.78
C ARG A 48 10.54 -8.84 3.63
N GLY A 49 10.88 -8.34 2.45
CA GLY A 49 10.97 -9.13 1.24
C GLY A 49 9.62 -9.56 0.71
N ARG A 50 9.63 -10.38 -0.31
CA ARG A 50 8.41 -10.93 -0.88
C ARG A 50 7.71 -11.88 0.08
N GLU A 51 8.47 -12.69 0.81
CA GLU A 51 7.89 -13.59 1.80
C GLU A 51 7.18 -12.81 2.90
N GLY A 52 7.80 -11.72 3.38
CA GLY A 52 7.16 -10.87 4.38
C GLY A 52 5.88 -10.26 3.85
N TYR A 53 5.87 -9.86 2.58
CA TYR A 53 4.66 -9.30 1.98
C TYR A 53 3.55 -10.35 1.89
N VAL A 54 3.89 -11.59 1.57
CA VAL A 54 2.91 -12.67 1.56
C VAL A 54 2.31 -12.87 2.95
N ASP A 55 3.13 -12.79 4.00
CA ASP A 55 2.64 -12.90 5.37
C ASP A 55 1.66 -11.77 5.69
N PHE A 56 2.00 -10.53 5.31
CA PHE A 56 1.10 -9.40 5.48
C PHE A 56 -0.21 -9.62 4.73
N TRP A 57 -0.13 -10.05 3.47
CA TRP A 57 -1.30 -10.31 2.63
C TRP A 57 -2.25 -11.30 3.30
N ARG A 58 -1.71 -12.40 3.82
CA ARG A 58 -2.51 -13.42 4.48
C ARG A 58 -3.19 -12.89 5.74
N GLU A 59 -2.43 -12.17 6.57
CA GLU A 59 -2.95 -11.61 7.81
C GLU A 59 -4.03 -10.57 7.52
N PHE A 60 -3.78 -9.73 6.54
CA PHE A 60 -4.73 -8.68 6.19
C PHE A 60 -6.04 -9.28 5.66
N ARG A 61 -5.94 -10.27 4.81
CA ARG A 61 -7.11 -10.91 4.25
C ARG A 61 -7.83 -11.83 5.22
N ALA A 62 -7.17 -12.23 6.29
CA ALA A 62 -7.83 -12.96 7.37
C ALA A 62 -8.69 -12.01 8.22
N ALA A 63 -8.31 -10.75 8.30
CA ALA A 63 -9.03 -9.75 9.10
C ALA A 63 -10.12 -9.01 8.32
N TRP A 64 -9.95 -8.86 7.01
CA TRP A 64 -10.84 -8.05 6.18
C TRP A 64 -11.31 -8.79 4.94
N GLU A 65 -12.57 -8.57 4.58
CA GLU A 65 -13.14 -9.12 3.34
C GLU A 65 -13.74 -7.99 2.51
N GLU A 66 -14.01 -8.27 1.23
CA GLU A 66 -14.55 -7.28 0.30
C GLU A 66 -13.68 -6.03 0.22
N ILE A 67 -12.37 -6.25 0.15
CA ILE A 67 -11.40 -5.16 0.19
C ILE A 67 -11.28 -4.48 -1.18
N THR A 68 -11.35 -3.16 -1.17
CA THR A 68 -11.10 -2.34 -2.35
C THR A 68 -10.30 -1.11 -1.94
N ILE A 69 -9.31 -0.77 -2.72
CA ILE A 69 -8.55 0.46 -2.54
C ILE A 69 -8.91 1.39 -3.69
N GLY A 70 -9.60 2.49 -3.39
CA GLY A 70 -9.88 3.52 -4.37
C GLY A 70 -8.74 4.51 -4.41
N ILE A 71 -8.16 4.73 -5.60
CA ILE A 71 -7.03 5.66 -5.73
C ILE A 71 -7.56 7.04 -6.06
N GLU A 72 -7.26 8.01 -5.18
CA GLU A 72 -7.67 9.39 -5.35
C GLU A 72 -6.57 10.23 -6.02
N ARG A 73 -5.32 9.93 -5.71
CA ARG A 73 -4.19 10.72 -6.20
C ARG A 73 -2.93 9.87 -6.20
N ILE A 74 -2.20 9.88 -7.29
CA ILE A 74 -0.83 9.35 -7.33
C ILE A 74 0.06 10.50 -7.77
N GLN A 75 1.07 10.80 -6.97
CA GLN A 75 1.97 11.91 -7.24
C GLN A 75 3.40 11.42 -7.32
N ASP A 76 4.01 11.71 -8.45
CA ASP A 76 5.40 11.39 -8.70
C ASP A 76 6.31 12.35 -7.94
N LEU A 77 7.23 11.78 -7.15
CA LEU A 77 8.22 12.53 -6.39
C LEU A 77 9.63 12.05 -6.74
N ASP A 78 9.81 11.62 -7.98
CA ASP A 78 11.07 11.08 -8.51
C ASP A 78 11.32 9.65 -8.04
N SER A 79 12.21 9.43 -7.06
CA SER A 79 12.48 8.09 -6.55
C SER A 79 11.36 7.55 -5.66
N ARG A 80 10.41 8.41 -5.30
CA ARG A 80 9.28 8.04 -4.45
C ARG A 80 7.98 8.38 -5.15
N VAL A 81 6.93 7.67 -4.79
CA VAL A 81 5.59 7.96 -5.27
C VAL A 81 4.66 8.06 -4.07
N LEU A 82 3.87 9.13 -4.03
CA LEU A 82 2.85 9.31 -3.01
C LEU A 82 1.51 8.83 -3.59
N THR A 83 0.82 7.95 -2.86
CA THR A 83 -0.52 7.51 -3.22
C THR A 83 -1.48 7.89 -2.11
N LEU A 84 -2.56 8.57 -2.44
CA LEU A 84 -3.64 8.84 -1.51
C LEU A 84 -4.87 8.10 -2.01
N GLY A 85 -5.54 7.41 -1.11
CA GLY A 85 -6.70 6.63 -1.50
C GLY A 85 -7.67 6.41 -0.37
N THR A 86 -8.64 5.57 -0.63
CA THR A 86 -9.67 5.21 0.33
C THR A 86 -9.72 3.70 0.46
N PHE A 87 -9.64 3.22 1.68
CA PHE A 87 -9.79 1.81 1.98
C PHE A 87 -11.27 1.51 2.19
N HIS A 88 -11.76 0.50 1.51
CA HIS A 88 -13.11 -0.04 1.71
C HIS A 88 -12.97 -1.51 2.06
N GLY A 89 -13.58 -1.92 3.16
CA GLY A 89 -13.51 -3.32 3.56
C GLY A 89 -14.53 -3.61 4.63
N ARG A 90 -14.70 -4.90 4.92
CA ARG A 90 -15.58 -5.36 5.99
C ARG A 90 -14.75 -6.25 6.92
N GLY A 91 -14.85 -5.98 8.22
CA GLY A 91 -14.20 -6.85 9.20
C GLY A 91 -14.82 -8.26 9.17
N VAL A 92 -13.98 -9.28 9.09
CA VAL A 92 -14.46 -10.66 9.02
C VAL A 92 -15.24 -11.02 10.27
N GLU A 93 -14.73 -10.67 11.45
CA GLU A 93 -15.39 -11.00 12.71
C GLU A 93 -16.59 -10.10 13.03
N SER A 94 -16.39 -8.79 12.86
CA SER A 94 -17.42 -7.81 13.26
C SER A 94 -18.52 -7.64 12.24
N GLY A 95 -18.25 -7.89 10.96
CA GLY A 95 -19.17 -7.61 9.87
C GLY A 95 -19.34 -6.12 9.60
N VAL A 96 -18.56 -5.26 10.26
CA VAL A 96 -18.68 -3.81 10.11
C VAL A 96 -17.94 -3.36 8.86
N GLU A 97 -18.63 -2.56 8.05
CA GLU A 97 -18.01 -1.94 6.87
C GLU A 97 -17.24 -0.70 7.30
N VAL A 98 -16.02 -0.58 6.75
CA VAL A 98 -15.15 0.56 7.01
C VAL A 98 -14.79 1.24 5.70
N ASN A 99 -14.93 2.56 5.70
CA ASN A 99 -14.48 3.42 4.60
C ASN A 99 -13.57 4.46 5.24
N ALA A 100 -12.31 4.47 4.88
CA ALA A 100 -11.35 5.32 5.57
C ALA A 100 -10.25 5.79 4.63
N GLU A 101 -9.69 6.96 4.93
CA GLU A 101 -8.49 7.42 4.24
C GLU A 101 -7.35 6.45 4.46
N ALA A 102 -6.52 6.34 3.46
CA ALA A 102 -5.27 5.62 3.56
C ALA A 102 -4.27 6.28 2.62
N GLY A 103 -3.02 6.30 3.02
CA GLY A 103 -1.97 6.88 2.20
C GLY A 103 -0.73 6.03 2.23
N TRP A 104 0.07 6.14 1.19
CA TRP A 104 1.29 5.35 1.06
C TRP A 104 2.38 6.20 0.44
N LEU A 105 3.58 6.04 0.95
CA LEU A 105 4.78 6.62 0.36
C LEU A 105 5.68 5.45 -0.01
N GLN A 106 5.90 5.28 -1.30
CA GLN A 106 6.63 4.13 -1.81
C GLN A 106 7.90 4.57 -2.49
N THR A 107 9.02 3.93 -2.16
CA THR A 107 10.30 4.17 -2.80
C THR A 107 10.49 3.13 -3.87
N ILE A 108 10.86 3.57 -5.07
CA ILE A 108 11.02 2.69 -6.22
C ILE A 108 12.45 2.79 -6.72
N LYS A 109 13.05 1.63 -6.98
CA LYS A 109 14.40 1.56 -7.52
C LYS A 109 14.42 0.47 -8.59
N ASP A 110 14.93 0.81 -9.76
CA ASP A 110 15.03 -0.13 -10.89
C ASP A 110 13.67 -0.75 -11.23
N GLY A 111 12.61 0.06 -11.16
CA GLY A 111 11.27 -0.39 -11.52
C GLY A 111 10.58 -1.26 -10.49
N LEU A 112 11.14 -1.41 -9.29
CA LEU A 112 10.56 -2.23 -8.22
C LEU A 112 10.41 -1.42 -6.95
N ILE A 113 9.34 -1.72 -6.21
CA ILE A 113 9.11 -1.11 -4.90
C ILE A 113 10.09 -1.68 -3.89
N VAL A 114 10.92 -0.82 -3.30
CA VAL A 114 11.89 -1.25 -2.28
C VAL A 114 11.47 -0.87 -0.88
N ARG A 115 10.48 0.00 -0.73
CA ARG A 115 9.97 0.38 0.58
C ARG A 115 8.56 0.92 0.44
N THR A 116 7.67 0.51 1.32
CA THR A 116 6.32 1.05 1.41
C THR A 116 6.07 1.46 2.83
N ARG A 117 5.69 2.71 3.04
CA ARG A 117 5.22 3.22 4.32
C ARG A 117 3.74 3.54 4.17
N SER A 118 2.93 2.99 5.07
CA SER A 118 1.48 3.21 5.07
C SER A 118 1.11 4.22 6.15
N PHE A 119 0.10 5.02 5.88
CA PHE A 119 -0.37 6.07 6.79
C PHE A 119 -1.88 5.98 6.95
N ALA A 120 -2.36 6.28 8.15
CA ALA A 120 -3.79 6.23 8.45
C ALA A 120 -4.56 7.41 7.86
N THR A 121 -3.88 8.52 7.59
CA THR A 121 -4.52 9.71 7.03
C THR A 121 -3.72 10.28 5.88
N TRP A 122 -4.40 11.04 5.02
CA TRP A 122 -3.72 11.72 3.91
C TRP A 122 -2.71 12.74 4.43
N ASN A 123 -3.06 13.44 5.51
CA ASN A 123 -2.15 14.44 6.11
C ASN A 123 -0.83 13.82 6.53
N GLU A 124 -0.88 12.67 7.18
CA GLU A 124 0.35 11.99 7.60
C GLU A 124 1.21 11.61 6.39
N ALA A 125 0.58 11.12 5.34
CA ALA A 125 1.29 10.73 4.12
C ALA A 125 1.93 11.95 3.46
N LEU A 126 1.19 13.05 3.38
CA LEU A 126 1.70 14.29 2.80
C LEU A 126 2.88 14.83 3.58
N GLU A 127 2.78 14.84 4.91
CA GLU A 127 3.88 15.30 5.76
C GLU A 127 5.13 14.44 5.57
N ALA A 128 4.95 13.12 5.52
CA ALA A 128 6.08 12.21 5.31
C ALA A 128 6.74 12.43 3.95
N ALA A 129 5.97 12.85 2.96
CA ALA A 129 6.46 13.14 1.61
C ALA A 129 7.09 14.54 1.50
N GLY A 130 7.01 15.34 2.55
CA GLY A 130 7.53 16.71 2.54
C GLY A 130 6.59 17.68 1.83
N LEU A 131 5.32 17.34 1.74
CA LEU A 131 4.31 18.18 1.09
C LEU A 131 3.34 18.72 2.13
N SER A 132 2.71 19.85 1.80
CA SER A 132 1.68 20.41 2.66
C SER A 132 0.46 20.76 1.81
N GLU A 133 -0.70 20.69 2.43
CA GLU A 133 -1.94 21.08 1.79
C GLU A 133 -2.44 22.40 2.33
#